data_25272ed591ce5f19bac917a98609377e
#
_entry.id   25272ed591ce5f19bac917a98609377e
#
_cell.length_a   1.000
_cell.length_b   1.000
_cell.length_c   1.000
_cell.angle_alpha   90.00
_cell.angle_beta   90.00
_cell.angle_gamma   90.00
#
_symmetry.space_group_name_H-M   'P 1'
#
loop_
_entity.id
_entity.type
_entity.pdbx_description
1 polymer ?
#
loop_
_entity_poly.entity_id
_entity_poly.type
_entity_poly.pdbx_seq_one_letter_code
_entity_poly.pdbx_strand_id
1 'polypeptide(L)'
;MLRRSAALTLLALSAFAALASMGASATRPAAPDVVSVEAYPFSAVVKWRVPDAARVVLEVGVDDRYGIWSPTTVTRDALTARTTLAGLEPATSYRYRVVARWRNGMTAEARGSFRTDPWPGSTAASAVPAAADATSATGGGSPFVLPPALPPGVTPTPPTAPPATSPLPPGTPTVESSSPLRVNGNAIFPRMVWRQCPTYYPTSIGAGINLFLGVACGSTDEQFDRLAGRAMSTVDASTPGVSGPGQVGWHLADEADISVGSASKLPQPKGAGRVTFLTLTDHFSQRAAPPTKGRGIYQGFFDSADVIGFDTYPVEGRCSLAQIDNVYWMQRELVSLTRGKPTFQWIEAGPMEHCRENQDPTPAVVRAEAWLAIAGGARGIGYFPDWWVEDIRNEVRLSNREMLALAPALLAPVAKANWSAESPVRIGARRYNGATYVIAVNTSTSEANAAFTVPGLGGRALRVFRDGRTVKPLGDLVTDKLPGLGVSVYVVPPPGW
;
A
#
# COMPACT_ATOMS: atom_id res chain seq x y z
N MET A 1 75.79 -38.03 3.77
CA MET A 1 76.16 -38.57 5.06
C MET A 1 74.88 -38.73 5.85
N LEU A 2 74.33 -39.96 5.91
CA LEU A 2 74.38 -40.86 7.06
C LEU A 2 73.89 -40.18 8.39
N ARG A 3 72.94 -40.62 9.14
CA ARG A 3 72.39 -41.95 9.49
C ARG A 3 71.15 -41.76 10.38
N ARG A 4 70.15 -42.66 10.19
CA ARG A 4 69.53 -43.62 11.13
C ARG A 4 68.65 -43.07 12.23
N SER A 5 67.38 -43.35 12.15
CA SER A 5 66.57 -44.44 12.77
C SER A 5 66.53 -44.44 14.30
N ALA A 6 65.37 -44.33 14.86
CA ALA A 6 64.83 -45.21 15.93
C ALA A 6 63.33 -45.02 16.08
N ALA A 7 62.63 -46.11 15.92
CA ALA A 7 61.22 -46.27 16.28
C ALA A 7 61.10 -46.47 17.81
N LEU A 8 60.11 -45.86 18.42
CA LEU A 8 59.62 -46.29 19.74
C LEU A 8 58.09 -46.34 19.70
N THR A 9 57.63 -47.53 19.70
CA THR A 9 56.25 -47.95 19.90
C THR A 9 55.92 -47.78 21.40
N LEU A 10 54.91 -47.00 21.73
CA LEU A 10 54.30 -47.05 23.07
C LEU A 10 52.80 -47.20 22.90
N LEU A 11 52.29 -48.36 23.27
CA LEU A 11 50.91 -48.65 23.55
C LEU A 11 50.47 -47.74 24.72
N ALA A 12 49.39 -46.96 24.50
CA ALA A 12 48.62 -46.39 25.60
C ALA A 12 47.15 -46.73 25.41
N LEU A 13 46.64 -47.42 26.41
CA LEU A 13 45.31 -47.96 26.56
C LEU A 13 44.23 -46.86 26.32
N SER A 14 43.30 -47.21 25.49
CA SER A 14 42.02 -46.57 25.28
C SER A 14 41.16 -46.66 26.56
N ALA A 15 40.93 -45.54 27.19
CA ALA A 15 39.79 -45.33 28.08
C ALA A 15 38.74 -44.58 27.30
N PHE A 16 37.80 -45.33 26.68
CA PHE A 16 36.56 -44.78 26.17
C PHE A 16 35.68 -44.34 27.35
N ALA A 17 35.81 -43.06 27.75
CA ALA A 17 34.79 -42.45 28.55
C ALA A 17 33.60 -42.17 27.62
N ALA A 18 32.58 -43.02 27.73
CA ALA A 18 31.25 -42.75 27.15
C ALA A 18 30.69 -41.50 27.88
N LEU A 19 30.91 -40.32 27.34
CA LEU A 19 30.09 -39.17 27.64
C LEU A 19 28.71 -39.47 27.02
N ALA A 20 27.82 -40.00 27.88
CA ALA A 20 26.41 -39.94 27.60
C ALA A 20 26.04 -38.46 27.44
N SER A 21 25.97 -37.96 26.23
CA SER A 21 25.32 -36.73 25.92
C SER A 21 23.84 -36.90 26.34
N MET A 22 23.55 -36.44 27.53
CA MET A 22 22.17 -36.12 27.90
C MET A 22 21.73 -35.04 26.91
N GLY A 23 21.18 -35.46 25.79
CA GLY A 23 20.44 -34.60 24.91
C GLY A 23 19.29 -34.00 25.72
N ALA A 24 19.48 -32.79 26.19
CA ALA A 24 18.39 -31.99 26.72
C ALA A 24 17.33 -32.00 25.58
N SER A 25 16.28 -32.77 25.81
CA SER A 25 15.11 -32.74 24.94
C SER A 25 14.63 -31.29 24.94
N ALA A 26 14.94 -30.57 23.86
CA ALA A 26 14.49 -29.18 23.76
C ALA A 26 12.97 -29.21 23.85
N THR A 27 12.46 -28.83 24.99
CA THR A 27 11.00 -28.76 25.22
C THR A 27 10.42 -27.82 24.16
N ARG A 28 9.46 -28.33 23.40
CA ARG A 28 8.78 -27.56 22.37
C ARG A 28 8.18 -26.32 23.04
N PRO A 29 8.47 -25.10 22.55
CA PRO A 29 7.88 -23.90 23.11
C PRO A 29 6.35 -23.98 23.05
N ALA A 30 5.68 -23.44 24.05
CA ALA A 30 4.22 -23.38 24.04
C ALA A 30 3.74 -22.56 22.84
N ALA A 31 2.69 -23.01 22.21
CA ALA A 31 2.09 -22.32 21.07
C ALA A 31 1.66 -20.87 21.46
N PRO A 32 1.64 -19.93 20.53
CA PRO A 32 1.01 -18.64 20.78
C PRO A 32 -0.44 -18.86 21.19
N ASP A 33 -0.96 -17.98 22.04
CA ASP A 33 -2.34 -18.00 22.51
C ASP A 33 -3.09 -16.81 21.92
N VAL A 34 -4.28 -17.04 21.35
CA VAL A 34 -5.16 -15.97 20.86
C VAL A 34 -6.17 -15.63 21.95
N VAL A 35 -6.01 -14.43 22.50
CA VAL A 35 -6.79 -13.94 23.63
C VAL A 35 -8.18 -13.47 23.18
N SER A 36 -8.25 -12.71 22.08
CA SER A 36 -9.50 -12.23 21.47
C SER A 36 -9.33 -11.89 20.01
N VAL A 37 -10.44 -11.93 19.27
CA VAL A 37 -10.57 -11.38 17.92
C VAL A 37 -11.76 -10.44 17.91
N GLU A 38 -11.53 -9.19 17.57
CA GLU A 38 -12.55 -8.16 17.37
C GLU A 38 -12.65 -7.90 15.87
N ALA A 39 -13.78 -8.26 15.27
CA ALA A 39 -14.01 -8.10 13.83
C ALA A 39 -14.83 -6.84 13.56
N TYR A 40 -14.52 -6.18 12.44
CA TYR A 40 -15.16 -4.97 11.94
C TYR A 40 -15.43 -5.15 10.44
N PRO A 41 -16.20 -4.28 9.76
CA PRO A 41 -16.53 -4.49 8.36
C PRO A 41 -15.33 -4.69 7.43
N PHE A 42 -14.22 -3.97 7.64
CA PHE A 42 -13.06 -3.99 6.74
C PHE A 42 -11.76 -4.38 7.43
N SER A 43 -11.84 -4.77 8.69
CA SER A 43 -10.65 -5.08 9.49
C SER A 43 -10.96 -6.07 10.61
N ALA A 44 -9.92 -6.61 11.22
CA ALA A 44 -10.02 -7.34 12.48
C ALA A 44 -8.80 -7.03 13.35
N VAL A 45 -9.02 -6.96 14.66
CA VAL A 45 -7.96 -6.81 15.65
C VAL A 45 -7.82 -8.13 16.39
N VAL A 46 -6.65 -8.76 16.25
CA VAL A 46 -6.34 -10.00 16.94
C VAL A 46 -5.41 -9.69 18.10
N LYS A 47 -5.85 -10.00 19.32
CA LYS A 47 -5.02 -9.94 20.53
C LYS A 47 -4.45 -11.33 20.77
N TRP A 48 -3.14 -11.40 20.84
CA TRP A 48 -2.41 -12.65 21.00
C TRP A 48 -1.31 -12.53 22.05
N ARG A 49 -0.85 -13.67 22.55
CA ARG A 49 0.22 -13.77 23.53
C ARG A 49 1.22 -14.84 23.13
N VAL A 50 2.49 -14.56 23.33
CA VAL A 50 3.58 -15.54 23.25
C VAL A 50 4.30 -15.64 24.60
N PRO A 51 4.75 -16.83 24.99
CA PRO A 51 5.37 -17.04 26.30
C PRO A 51 6.82 -16.61 26.37
N ASP A 52 7.47 -16.37 25.24
CA ASP A 52 8.92 -16.12 25.15
C ASP A 52 9.28 -15.32 23.90
N ALA A 53 10.56 -14.93 23.79
CA ALA A 53 11.09 -14.19 22.66
C ALA A 53 10.89 -14.93 21.32
N ALA A 54 10.16 -14.32 20.39
CA ALA A 54 9.80 -14.91 19.10
C ALA A 54 9.66 -13.86 18.01
N ARG A 55 9.66 -14.31 16.76
CA ARG A 55 9.15 -13.56 15.61
C ARG A 55 7.72 -14.05 15.33
N VAL A 56 6.77 -13.13 15.36
CA VAL A 56 5.34 -13.48 15.24
C VAL A 56 4.75 -12.82 14.00
N VAL A 57 4.08 -13.63 13.18
CA VAL A 57 3.32 -13.17 12.02
C VAL A 57 1.89 -13.67 12.16
N LEU A 58 0.93 -12.81 11.86
CA LEU A 58 -0.47 -13.16 11.75
C LEU A 58 -0.84 -13.27 10.28
N GLU A 59 -1.40 -14.40 9.90
CA GLU A 59 -1.86 -14.66 8.55
C GLU A 59 -3.37 -14.85 8.54
N VAL A 60 -4.05 -14.35 7.50
CA VAL A 60 -5.49 -14.44 7.35
C VAL A 60 -5.88 -14.68 5.90
N GLY A 61 -6.99 -15.36 5.68
CA GLY A 61 -7.53 -15.61 4.35
C GLY A 61 -8.93 -16.19 4.41
N VAL A 62 -9.60 -16.28 3.28
CA VAL A 62 -10.91 -16.94 3.18
C VAL A 62 -10.79 -18.47 3.23
N ASP A 63 -9.60 -18.97 3.00
CA ASP A 63 -9.26 -20.40 3.04
C ASP A 63 -7.89 -20.61 3.74
N ASP A 64 -7.43 -21.87 3.79
CA ASP A 64 -6.18 -22.27 4.46
C ASP A 64 -4.90 -21.86 3.71
N ARG A 65 -5.01 -21.24 2.53
CA ARG A 65 -3.86 -20.66 1.83
C ARG A 65 -3.47 -19.31 2.40
N TYR A 66 -4.35 -18.73 3.21
CA TYR A 66 -4.19 -17.41 3.83
C TYR A 66 -3.88 -16.32 2.80
N GLY A 67 -3.41 -15.42 2.65
CA GLY A 67 -3.13 -14.50 1.54
C GLY A 67 -2.93 -13.07 2.02
N ILE A 68 -3.22 -12.83 3.30
CA ILE A 68 -3.01 -11.57 3.98
C ILE A 68 -2.12 -11.85 5.18
N TRP A 69 -1.01 -11.13 5.30
CA TRP A 69 -0.05 -11.30 6.39
C TRP A 69 0.18 -9.96 7.08
N SER A 70 0.35 -10.00 8.40
CA SER A 70 0.80 -8.83 9.13
C SER A 70 2.31 -8.63 8.96
N PRO A 71 2.82 -7.42 9.21
CA PRO A 71 4.24 -7.24 9.49
C PRO A 71 4.69 -8.14 10.64
N THR A 72 5.96 -8.55 10.62
CA THR A 72 6.53 -9.39 11.67
C THR A 72 6.68 -8.60 12.97
N THR A 73 6.10 -9.10 14.06
CA THR A 73 6.34 -8.56 15.39
C THR A 73 7.48 -9.34 16.05
N VAL A 74 8.52 -8.65 16.47
CA VAL A 74 9.65 -9.25 17.20
C VAL A 74 9.46 -9.02 18.70
N THR A 75 9.40 -10.10 19.47
CA THR A 75 9.31 -10.05 20.93
C THR A 75 10.65 -10.38 21.55
N ARG A 76 11.00 -9.75 22.67
CA ARG A 76 12.22 -10.05 23.43
C ARG A 76 11.96 -11.00 24.59
N ASP A 77 10.74 -10.97 25.08
CA ASP A 77 10.25 -11.76 26.23
C ASP A 77 8.80 -12.17 25.97
N ALA A 78 8.15 -12.78 26.95
CA ALA A 78 6.71 -13.02 26.92
C ALA A 78 5.96 -11.71 26.67
N LEU A 79 5.11 -11.70 25.67
CA LEU A 79 4.39 -10.50 25.23
C LEU A 79 2.93 -10.82 24.93
N THR A 80 2.06 -9.93 25.39
CA THR A 80 0.68 -9.81 24.85
C THR A 80 0.65 -8.61 23.93
N ALA A 81 0.27 -8.82 22.67
CA ALA A 81 0.22 -7.78 21.67
C ALA A 81 -1.12 -7.80 20.90
N ARG A 82 -1.37 -6.74 20.17
CA ARG A 82 -2.51 -6.60 19.25
C ARG A 82 -1.96 -6.43 17.83
N THR A 83 -2.55 -7.17 16.89
CA THR A 83 -2.26 -7.02 15.47
C THR A 83 -3.56 -6.67 14.76
N THR A 84 -3.54 -5.57 14.03
CA THR A 84 -4.67 -5.16 13.19
C THR A 84 -4.48 -5.71 11.78
N LEU A 85 -5.49 -6.41 11.31
CA LEU A 85 -5.63 -6.83 9.92
C LEU A 85 -6.60 -5.88 9.24
N ALA A 86 -6.22 -5.33 8.10
CA ALA A 86 -7.04 -4.40 7.36
C ALA A 86 -7.21 -4.87 5.90
N GLY A 87 -8.07 -4.21 5.14
CA GLY A 87 -8.38 -4.59 3.76
C GLY A 87 -9.20 -5.88 3.65
N LEU A 88 -9.97 -6.19 4.68
CA LEU A 88 -10.92 -7.29 4.68
C LEU A 88 -12.24 -6.87 3.99
N GLU A 89 -12.96 -7.84 3.50
CA GLU A 89 -14.29 -7.63 2.91
C GLU A 89 -15.37 -7.74 3.98
N PRO A 90 -16.42 -6.89 3.94
CA PRO A 90 -17.52 -6.96 4.89
C PRO A 90 -18.31 -8.27 4.79
N ALA A 91 -18.95 -8.66 5.87
CA ALA A 91 -19.80 -9.84 5.96
C ALA A 91 -19.12 -11.14 5.45
N THR A 92 -17.80 -11.23 5.57
CA THR A 92 -16.99 -12.31 5.02
C THR A 92 -16.34 -13.12 6.13
N SER A 93 -16.36 -14.45 6.00
CA SER A 93 -15.70 -15.36 6.93
C SER A 93 -14.23 -15.53 6.56
N TYR A 94 -13.36 -15.40 7.56
CA TYR A 94 -11.92 -15.54 7.44
C TYR A 94 -11.39 -16.59 8.39
N ARG A 95 -10.35 -17.29 7.95
CA ARG A 95 -9.49 -18.12 8.80
C ARG A 95 -8.22 -17.34 9.09
N TYR A 96 -7.68 -17.53 10.28
CA TYR A 96 -6.40 -16.93 10.64
C TYR A 96 -5.49 -17.94 11.32
N ARG A 97 -4.17 -17.67 11.28
CA ARG A 97 -3.19 -18.30 12.13
C ARG A 97 -2.18 -17.27 12.65
N VAL A 98 -1.80 -17.42 13.92
CA VAL A 98 -0.70 -16.70 14.55
C VAL A 98 0.49 -17.63 14.56
N VAL A 99 1.53 -17.32 13.81
CA VAL A 99 2.73 -18.14 13.68
C VAL A 99 3.85 -17.50 14.48
N ALA A 100 4.38 -18.21 15.47
CA ALA A 100 5.56 -17.81 16.23
C ALA A 100 6.78 -18.65 15.81
N ARG A 101 7.92 -18.00 15.58
CA ARG A 101 9.20 -18.63 15.28
C ARG A 101 10.23 -18.18 16.29
N TRP A 102 10.85 -19.11 16.98
CA TRP A 102 11.88 -18.88 17.99
C TRP A 102 13.28 -18.90 17.36
N ARG A 103 14.27 -18.38 18.12
CA ARG A 103 15.68 -18.32 17.67
C ARG A 103 16.29 -19.69 17.33
N ASN A 104 15.82 -20.76 17.98
CA ASN A 104 16.25 -22.13 17.70
C ASN A 104 15.63 -22.74 16.42
N GLY A 105 14.89 -21.93 15.65
CA GLY A 105 14.24 -22.38 14.42
C GLY A 105 12.90 -23.09 14.62
N MET A 106 12.52 -23.43 15.86
CA MET A 106 11.21 -24.04 16.11
C MET A 106 10.08 -23.07 15.79
N THR A 107 8.96 -23.63 15.35
CA THR A 107 7.74 -22.89 15.07
C THR A 107 6.55 -23.53 15.78
N ALA A 108 5.61 -22.69 16.21
CA ALA A 108 4.28 -23.13 16.62
C ALA A 108 3.25 -22.11 16.16
N GLU A 109 2.00 -22.54 16.08
CA GLU A 109 0.91 -21.70 15.59
C GLU A 109 -0.35 -21.90 16.40
N ALA A 110 -1.18 -20.85 16.46
CA ALA A 110 -2.58 -20.90 16.88
C ALA A 110 -3.46 -20.51 15.71
N ARG A 111 -4.56 -21.23 15.53
CA ARG A 111 -5.51 -21.04 14.42
C ARG A 111 -6.89 -20.72 14.93
N GLY A 112 -7.67 -20.04 14.09
CA GLY A 112 -9.08 -19.77 14.36
C GLY A 112 -9.76 -19.16 13.15
N SER A 113 -10.98 -18.72 13.37
CA SER A 113 -11.78 -18.05 12.34
C SER A 113 -12.56 -16.90 12.96
N PHE A 114 -12.97 -15.96 12.13
CA PHE A 114 -13.87 -14.87 12.48
C PHE A 114 -14.69 -14.49 11.24
N ARG A 115 -15.74 -13.71 11.45
CA ARG A 115 -16.51 -13.10 10.37
C ARG A 115 -16.48 -11.59 10.55
N THR A 116 -16.21 -10.87 9.48
CA THR A 116 -16.30 -9.40 9.47
C THR A 116 -17.76 -8.96 9.56
N ASP A 117 -17.98 -7.80 10.19
CA ASP A 117 -19.30 -7.19 10.28
C ASP A 117 -19.81 -6.81 8.88
N PRO A 118 -21.13 -6.78 8.68
CA PRO A 118 -21.72 -6.23 7.48
C PRO A 118 -21.44 -4.72 7.39
N TRP A 119 -21.31 -4.22 6.19
CA TRP A 119 -21.23 -2.80 5.89
C TRP A 119 -22.46 -2.41 5.08
N PRO A 120 -23.11 -1.31 5.41
CA PRO A 120 -24.27 -0.84 4.67
C PRO A 120 -23.95 -0.49 3.22
N GLY A 121 -24.78 -0.98 2.32
CA GLY A 121 -24.52 -0.92 0.88
C GLY A 121 -23.60 -2.04 0.36
N SER A 122 -22.97 -2.86 1.22
CA SER A 122 -22.54 -4.18 0.79
C SER A 122 -23.79 -5.04 0.63
N THR A 123 -24.22 -5.29 -0.61
CA THR A 123 -25.07 -6.46 -0.87
C THR A 123 -24.32 -7.63 -0.25
N ALA A 124 -24.96 -8.34 0.68
CA ALA A 124 -24.44 -9.62 1.14
C ALA A 124 -24.07 -10.39 -0.13
N ALA A 125 -22.78 -10.56 -0.36
CA ALA A 125 -22.34 -11.38 -1.47
C ALA A 125 -23.07 -12.70 -1.26
N SER A 126 -23.96 -13.02 -2.18
CA SER A 126 -24.73 -14.26 -2.15
C SER A 126 -23.73 -15.34 -1.84
N ALA A 127 -24.01 -16.09 -0.79
CA ALA A 127 -23.18 -17.21 -0.40
C ALA A 127 -22.82 -17.96 -1.69
N VAL A 128 -21.57 -17.90 -2.08
CA VAL A 128 -21.09 -18.77 -3.14
C VAL A 128 -21.35 -20.18 -2.60
N PRO A 129 -22.23 -20.97 -3.23
CA PRO A 129 -22.48 -22.31 -2.76
C PRO A 129 -21.12 -22.99 -2.68
N ALA A 130 -20.87 -23.69 -1.57
CA ALA A 130 -19.69 -24.53 -1.45
C ALA A 130 -19.62 -25.38 -2.71
N ALA A 131 -18.63 -25.13 -3.55
CA ALA A 131 -18.40 -25.92 -4.74
C ALA A 131 -18.14 -27.35 -4.26
N ALA A 132 -19.07 -28.23 -4.59
CA ALA A 132 -18.87 -29.66 -4.48
C ALA A 132 -17.57 -30.01 -5.20
N ASP A 133 -16.85 -30.96 -4.63
CA ASP A 133 -15.63 -31.58 -5.11
C ASP A 133 -15.36 -31.44 -6.60
N ALA A 134 -14.41 -30.61 -6.95
CA ALA A 134 -13.74 -30.68 -8.25
C ALA A 134 -12.31 -31.16 -8.01
N THR A 135 -12.14 -32.43 -8.22
CA THR A 135 -10.87 -33.10 -8.41
C THR A 135 -10.06 -32.40 -9.50
N SER A 136 -8.79 -32.12 -9.17
CA SER A 136 -7.67 -31.88 -10.08
C SER A 136 -7.84 -30.77 -11.13
N ALA A 137 -7.36 -29.57 -10.80
CA ALA A 137 -6.83 -28.68 -11.82
C ALA A 137 -5.60 -27.94 -11.26
N THR A 138 -4.49 -28.23 -11.86
CA THR A 138 -3.20 -27.56 -11.77
C THR A 138 -3.34 -26.05 -12.01
N GLY A 139 -2.82 -25.25 -11.07
CA GLY A 139 -2.33 -23.90 -11.32
C GLY A 139 -3.36 -22.86 -11.77
N GLY A 140 -4.33 -22.50 -10.95
CA GLY A 140 -5.26 -21.40 -11.22
C GLY A 140 -5.03 -20.23 -10.25
N GLY A 141 -4.32 -19.17 -10.71
CA GLY A 141 -4.40 -17.86 -10.06
C GLY A 141 -5.83 -17.34 -10.16
N SER A 142 -6.37 -16.79 -9.07
CA SER A 142 -7.68 -16.14 -9.09
C SER A 142 -7.74 -15.10 -10.20
N PRO A 143 -8.79 -15.10 -11.05
CA PRO A 143 -8.95 -14.06 -12.06
C PRO A 143 -9.07 -12.69 -11.40
N PHE A 144 -8.45 -11.70 -12.03
CA PHE A 144 -8.60 -10.30 -11.67
C PHE A 144 -10.08 -9.92 -11.79
N VAL A 145 -10.75 -9.77 -10.66
CA VAL A 145 -12.13 -9.27 -10.62
C VAL A 145 -12.05 -7.75 -10.57
N LEU A 146 -12.39 -7.09 -11.67
CA LEU A 146 -12.69 -5.66 -11.66
C LEU A 146 -13.80 -5.42 -10.63
N PRO A 147 -13.74 -4.36 -9.82
CA PRO A 147 -14.83 -4.02 -8.92
C PRO A 147 -16.14 -3.93 -9.73
N PRO A 148 -17.27 -4.46 -9.22
CA PRO A 148 -18.53 -4.48 -9.94
C PRO A 148 -18.90 -3.07 -10.39
N ALA A 149 -19.33 -2.94 -11.62
CA ALA A 149 -19.91 -1.71 -12.15
C ALA A 149 -21.09 -1.29 -11.25
N LEU A 150 -21.19 0.00 -10.95
CA LEU A 150 -22.36 0.55 -10.25
C LEU A 150 -23.64 0.12 -10.99
N PRO A 151 -24.69 -0.31 -10.29
CA PRO A 151 -25.93 -0.69 -10.91
C PRO A 151 -26.48 0.47 -11.75
N PRO A 152 -26.96 0.21 -12.96
CA PRO A 152 -27.54 1.25 -13.80
C PRO A 152 -28.84 1.73 -13.17
N GLY A 153 -28.97 3.04 -12.96
CA GLY A 153 -30.28 3.65 -12.67
C GLY A 153 -30.39 4.50 -11.41
N VAL A 154 -29.36 4.73 -10.64
CA VAL A 154 -29.42 5.69 -9.52
C VAL A 154 -28.81 7.01 -9.95
N THR A 155 -29.64 7.91 -10.49
CA THR A 155 -29.29 9.32 -10.65
C THR A 155 -29.37 9.96 -9.26
N PRO A 156 -28.27 10.45 -8.69
CA PRO A 156 -28.36 11.14 -7.40
C PRO A 156 -29.08 12.46 -7.61
N THR A 157 -30.19 12.66 -6.88
CA THR A 157 -30.85 13.97 -6.78
C THR A 157 -29.81 14.98 -6.25
N PRO A 158 -29.64 16.15 -6.89
CA PRO A 158 -28.70 17.13 -6.39
C PRO A 158 -29.16 17.59 -4.99
N PRO A 159 -28.27 17.60 -3.99
CA PRO A 159 -28.63 18.10 -2.69
C PRO A 159 -28.90 19.61 -2.76
N THR A 160 -29.98 20.04 -2.17
CA THR A 160 -30.31 21.47 -1.92
C THR A 160 -29.10 22.12 -1.29
N ALA A 161 -28.66 23.26 -1.83
CA ALA A 161 -27.47 23.97 -1.37
C ALA A 161 -27.58 24.29 0.13
N PRO A 162 -26.60 23.92 0.95
CA PRO A 162 -26.58 24.33 2.36
C PRO A 162 -26.40 25.85 2.47
N PRO A 163 -26.87 26.48 3.57
CA PRO A 163 -26.69 27.90 3.80
C PRO A 163 -25.21 28.27 3.78
N ALA A 164 -24.94 29.50 3.32
CA ALA A 164 -23.60 30.05 3.15
C ALA A 164 -22.77 29.88 4.45
N THR A 165 -21.72 29.08 4.34
CA THR A 165 -20.75 28.90 5.42
C THR A 165 -19.86 30.14 5.53
N SER A 166 -19.55 30.54 6.76
CA SER A 166 -18.56 31.59 7.03
C SER A 166 -17.28 31.36 6.25
N PRO A 167 -16.64 32.41 5.70
CA PRO A 167 -15.41 32.27 4.96
C PRO A 167 -14.35 31.59 5.83
N LEU A 168 -13.62 30.65 5.22
CA LEU A 168 -12.49 29.98 5.87
C LEU A 168 -11.42 31.01 6.26
N PRO A 169 -10.72 30.82 7.38
CA PRO A 169 -9.59 31.66 7.73
C PRO A 169 -8.57 31.69 6.58
N PRO A 170 -7.91 32.84 6.32
CA PRO A 170 -6.85 32.91 5.32
C PRO A 170 -5.78 31.85 5.58
N GLY A 171 -5.38 31.10 4.52
CA GLY A 171 -4.39 30.03 4.63
C GLY A 171 -4.92 28.64 5.00
N THR A 172 -6.24 28.45 5.11
CA THR A 172 -6.83 27.10 5.30
C THR A 172 -6.68 26.29 4.02
N PRO A 173 -5.97 25.13 4.05
CA PRO A 173 -5.84 24.29 2.87
C PRO A 173 -7.18 23.69 2.46
N THR A 174 -7.40 23.53 1.15
CA THR A 174 -8.56 22.83 0.60
C THR A 174 -8.16 21.42 0.19
N VAL A 175 -9.10 20.47 0.23
CA VAL A 175 -8.87 19.13 -0.31
C VAL A 175 -8.89 19.17 -1.82
N GLU A 176 -7.89 18.56 -2.44
CA GLU A 176 -7.76 18.46 -3.89
C GLU A 176 -7.65 16.99 -4.34
N SER A 177 -7.91 16.74 -5.60
CA SER A 177 -7.74 15.41 -6.19
C SER A 177 -7.74 15.48 -7.71
N SER A 178 -6.92 14.64 -8.33
CA SER A 178 -6.92 14.42 -9.77
C SER A 178 -8.13 13.62 -10.23
N SER A 179 -8.34 13.52 -11.55
CA SER A 179 -9.32 12.62 -12.15
C SER A 179 -8.89 11.17 -12.00
N PRO A 180 -9.81 10.20 -11.95
CA PRO A 180 -9.45 8.80 -11.93
C PRO A 180 -8.91 8.34 -13.30
N LEU A 181 -7.92 7.45 -13.28
CA LEU A 181 -7.50 6.73 -14.48
C LEU A 181 -8.64 5.84 -14.96
N ARG A 182 -8.87 5.83 -16.29
CA ARG A 182 -9.86 4.95 -16.91
C ARG A 182 -9.21 4.00 -17.90
N VAL A 183 -9.55 2.73 -17.78
CA VAL A 183 -9.15 1.67 -18.71
C VAL A 183 -10.44 1.05 -19.25
N ASN A 184 -10.60 1.05 -20.57
CA ASN A 184 -11.83 0.60 -21.23
C ASN A 184 -13.11 1.23 -20.63
N GLY A 185 -13.04 2.52 -20.31
CA GLY A 185 -14.16 3.27 -19.72
C GLY A 185 -14.33 3.12 -18.21
N ASN A 186 -13.73 2.11 -17.58
CA ASN A 186 -13.84 1.85 -16.15
C ASN A 186 -12.78 2.61 -15.35
N ALA A 187 -13.20 3.29 -14.29
CA ALA A 187 -12.28 3.91 -13.36
C ALA A 187 -11.53 2.83 -12.57
N ILE A 188 -10.22 2.94 -12.52
CA ILE A 188 -9.36 2.02 -11.76
C ILE A 188 -8.47 2.80 -10.80
N PHE A 189 -8.11 2.17 -9.67
CA PHE A 189 -7.07 2.65 -8.77
C PHE A 189 -5.81 1.82 -9.03
N PRO A 190 -4.84 2.36 -9.81
CA PRO A 190 -3.61 1.64 -10.11
C PRO A 190 -2.74 1.55 -8.86
N ARG A 191 -2.26 0.34 -8.58
CA ARG A 191 -1.24 0.01 -7.62
C ARG A 191 -0.10 -0.58 -8.42
N MET A 192 0.87 0.25 -8.73
CA MET A 192 1.88 -0.02 -9.74
C MET A 192 3.18 -0.51 -9.13
N VAL A 193 4.00 -1.12 -9.96
CA VAL A 193 5.41 -1.39 -9.67
C VAL A 193 6.25 -0.99 -10.88
N TRP A 194 7.42 -0.44 -10.58
CA TRP A 194 8.38 -0.01 -11.59
C TRP A 194 9.23 -1.17 -12.07
N ARG A 195 9.34 -1.34 -13.39
CA ARG A 195 10.29 -2.18 -14.14
C ARG A 195 10.76 -3.45 -13.43
N GLN A 196 9.83 -4.33 -13.09
CA GLN A 196 10.19 -5.61 -12.46
C GLN A 196 10.63 -6.65 -13.48
N CYS A 197 11.59 -7.50 -13.06
CA CYS A 197 11.93 -8.70 -13.82
C CYS A 197 10.83 -9.75 -13.74
N PRO A 198 10.58 -10.54 -14.79
CA PRO A 198 9.51 -11.56 -14.81
C PRO A 198 9.54 -12.55 -13.65
N THR A 199 10.71 -12.81 -13.08
CA THR A 199 10.88 -13.68 -11.89
C THR A 199 10.18 -13.12 -10.64
N TYR A 200 10.02 -11.80 -10.55
CA TYR A 200 9.37 -11.13 -9.41
C TYR A 200 7.88 -10.88 -9.61
N TYR A 201 7.30 -11.15 -10.80
CA TYR A 201 5.88 -10.91 -11.06
C TYR A 201 4.96 -11.65 -10.08
N PRO A 202 5.16 -12.95 -9.74
CA PRO A 202 4.33 -13.61 -8.75
C PRO A 202 4.37 -12.93 -7.38
N THR A 203 5.55 -12.47 -6.97
CA THR A 203 5.76 -11.77 -5.70
C THR A 203 5.04 -10.42 -5.69
N SER A 204 5.17 -9.64 -6.76
CA SER A 204 4.53 -8.33 -6.90
C SER A 204 3.00 -8.45 -7.00
N ILE A 205 2.48 -9.41 -7.77
CA ILE A 205 1.05 -9.71 -7.82
C ILE A 205 0.54 -10.12 -6.43
N GLY A 206 1.29 -10.97 -5.74
CA GLY A 206 0.99 -11.37 -4.36
C GLY A 206 1.00 -10.20 -3.36
N ALA A 207 1.75 -9.15 -3.62
CA ALA A 207 1.70 -7.88 -2.87
C ALA A 207 0.53 -6.97 -3.27
N GLY A 208 -0.34 -7.40 -4.20
CA GLY A 208 -1.52 -6.65 -4.63
C GLY A 208 -1.27 -5.63 -5.75
N ILE A 209 -0.14 -5.74 -6.44
CA ILE A 209 0.15 -4.94 -7.63
C ILE A 209 -0.80 -5.36 -8.75
N ASN A 210 -1.40 -4.38 -9.43
CA ASN A 210 -2.33 -4.60 -10.54
C ASN A 210 -1.89 -3.96 -11.86
N LEU A 211 -0.78 -3.19 -11.86
CA LEU A 211 -0.25 -2.57 -13.07
C LEU A 211 1.29 -2.56 -13.02
N PHE A 212 1.93 -3.12 -14.03
CA PHE A 212 3.37 -3.14 -14.21
C PHE A 212 3.78 -2.04 -15.20
N LEU A 213 4.59 -1.09 -14.76
CA LEU A 213 5.02 0.02 -15.57
C LEU A 213 6.43 -0.23 -16.12
N GLY A 214 6.52 -0.40 -17.43
CA GLY A 214 7.76 -0.74 -18.12
C GLY A 214 8.19 -2.21 -17.96
N VAL A 215 9.26 -2.56 -18.65
CA VAL A 215 9.83 -3.93 -18.69
C VAL A 215 11.27 -3.90 -18.19
N ALA A 216 11.66 -4.88 -17.39
CA ALA A 216 13.05 -5.15 -17.03
C ALA A 216 13.38 -6.64 -17.22
N CYS A 217 14.65 -6.96 -17.45
CA CYS A 217 15.22 -8.32 -17.49
C CYS A 217 14.44 -9.31 -18.36
N GLY A 218 13.96 -8.93 -19.52
CA GLY A 218 13.23 -9.84 -20.40
C GLY A 218 12.66 -9.14 -21.61
N SER A 219 11.85 -9.86 -22.35
CA SER A 219 11.13 -9.29 -23.49
C SER A 219 9.72 -8.82 -23.09
N THR A 220 9.19 -7.92 -23.89
CA THR A 220 7.80 -7.48 -23.74
C THR A 220 6.81 -8.64 -23.95
N ASP A 221 7.12 -9.59 -24.83
CA ASP A 221 6.29 -10.76 -25.06
C ASP A 221 6.25 -11.65 -23.80
N GLU A 222 7.38 -11.89 -23.13
CA GLU A 222 7.40 -12.60 -21.86
C GLU A 222 6.59 -11.87 -20.80
N GLN A 223 6.64 -10.54 -20.75
CA GLN A 223 5.81 -9.75 -19.85
C GLN A 223 4.32 -10.03 -20.11
N PHE A 224 3.88 -9.98 -21.37
CA PHE A 224 2.48 -10.23 -21.71
C PHE A 224 2.04 -11.63 -21.32
N ASP A 225 2.85 -12.64 -21.63
CA ASP A 225 2.52 -14.03 -21.32
C ASP A 225 2.36 -14.27 -19.81
N ARG A 226 3.29 -13.72 -19.02
CA ARG A 226 3.27 -13.92 -17.57
C ARG A 226 2.22 -13.09 -16.84
N LEU A 227 1.83 -11.94 -17.37
CA LEU A 227 0.83 -11.05 -16.77
C LEU A 227 -0.59 -11.30 -17.30
N ALA A 228 -0.74 -12.04 -18.41
CA ALA A 228 -2.05 -12.30 -19.04
C ALA A 228 -3.09 -12.81 -18.02
N GLY A 229 -4.22 -12.10 -17.92
CA GLY A 229 -5.30 -12.41 -16.99
C GLY A 229 -4.99 -12.23 -15.50
N ARG A 230 -3.81 -11.71 -15.15
CA ARG A 230 -3.37 -11.54 -13.75
C ARG A 230 -3.15 -10.09 -13.35
N ALA A 231 -2.58 -9.30 -14.25
CA ALA A 231 -2.32 -7.88 -14.04
C ALA A 231 -2.28 -7.12 -15.37
N MET A 232 -2.36 -5.81 -15.28
CA MET A 232 -2.20 -4.90 -16.42
C MET A 232 -0.72 -4.56 -16.60
N SER A 233 -0.37 -4.08 -17.80
CA SER A 233 0.97 -3.61 -18.10
C SER A 233 0.99 -2.40 -19.02
N THR A 234 2.10 -1.67 -19.00
CA THR A 234 2.46 -0.69 -20.03
C THR A 234 3.67 -1.18 -20.79
N VAL A 235 3.86 -0.65 -21.98
CA VAL A 235 5.05 -0.86 -22.81
C VAL A 235 5.79 0.46 -22.97
N ASP A 236 7.11 0.42 -23.03
CA ASP A 236 7.91 1.62 -23.30
C ASP A 236 7.61 2.13 -24.72
N ALA A 237 7.26 3.39 -24.84
CA ALA A 237 6.84 4.01 -26.11
C ALA A 237 7.97 4.02 -27.16
N SER A 238 9.22 3.85 -26.74
CA SER A 238 10.38 3.67 -27.61
C SER A 238 10.45 2.28 -28.28
N THR A 239 9.63 1.31 -27.84
CA THR A 239 9.61 -0.05 -28.40
C THR A 239 8.56 -0.11 -29.51
N PRO A 240 8.97 -0.14 -30.79
CA PRO A 240 8.04 -0.06 -31.91
C PRO A 240 7.25 -1.36 -32.13
N GLY A 241 5.95 -1.21 -32.41
CA GLY A 241 5.12 -2.30 -32.96
C GLY A 241 4.72 -3.40 -31.99
N VAL A 242 5.01 -3.28 -30.72
CA VAL A 242 4.69 -4.30 -29.70
C VAL A 242 3.33 -4.01 -29.06
N SER A 243 2.48 -5.01 -29.02
CA SER A 243 1.22 -4.95 -28.28
C SER A 243 0.77 -6.34 -27.88
N GLY A 244 0.12 -6.47 -26.73
CA GLY A 244 -0.31 -7.76 -26.22
C GLY A 244 -1.41 -7.71 -25.18
N PRO A 245 -1.81 -8.89 -24.65
CA PRO A 245 -2.85 -9.01 -23.64
C PRO A 245 -2.52 -8.20 -22.39
N GLY A 246 -3.54 -7.55 -21.80
CA GLY A 246 -3.36 -6.78 -20.56
C GLY A 246 -2.63 -5.45 -20.72
N GLN A 247 -2.13 -5.10 -21.90
CA GLN A 247 -1.55 -3.80 -22.16
C GLN A 247 -2.62 -2.71 -22.08
N VAL A 248 -2.46 -1.77 -21.16
CA VAL A 248 -3.40 -0.65 -20.99
C VAL A 248 -2.86 0.68 -21.50
N GLY A 249 -1.53 0.76 -21.69
CA GLY A 249 -0.93 2.02 -22.09
C GLY A 249 0.52 1.92 -22.51
N TRP A 250 1.10 3.12 -22.67
CA TRP A 250 2.49 3.34 -23.02
C TRP A 250 3.16 4.14 -21.90
N HIS A 251 4.36 3.75 -21.52
CA HIS A 251 5.22 4.56 -20.70
C HIS A 251 6.12 5.39 -21.64
N LEU A 252 5.99 6.73 -21.57
CA LEU A 252 6.70 7.62 -22.48
C LEU A 252 8.17 7.76 -22.13
N ALA A 253 8.46 8.11 -20.88
CA ALA A 253 9.79 8.25 -20.34
C ALA A 253 9.77 8.25 -18.82
N ASP A 254 10.90 7.88 -18.25
CA ASP A 254 11.21 8.00 -16.83
C ASP A 254 12.02 9.27 -16.59
N GLU A 255 11.66 10.00 -15.51
CA GLU A 255 12.27 11.29 -15.18
C GLU A 255 12.48 12.18 -16.42
N ALA A 256 11.42 12.34 -17.20
CA ALA A 256 11.48 12.89 -18.56
C ALA A 256 12.05 14.30 -18.62
N ASP A 257 11.92 15.08 -17.58
CA ASP A 257 12.48 16.44 -17.45
C ASP A 257 14.01 16.43 -17.40
N ILE A 258 14.63 15.35 -16.91
CA ILE A 258 16.07 15.10 -16.91
C ILE A 258 16.48 14.24 -18.10
N SER A 259 15.90 13.05 -18.24
CA SER A 259 16.33 12.04 -19.22
C SER A 259 16.09 12.48 -20.68
N VAL A 260 15.01 13.21 -20.94
CA VAL A 260 14.64 13.72 -22.28
C VAL A 260 14.86 15.22 -22.38
N GLY A 261 14.59 15.95 -21.31
CA GLY A 261 14.85 17.39 -21.16
C GLY A 261 13.94 18.32 -21.97
N SER A 262 13.02 17.81 -22.80
CA SER A 262 12.00 18.57 -23.53
C SER A 262 10.85 17.67 -23.96
N ALA A 263 9.64 18.15 -23.76
CA ALA A 263 8.41 17.43 -24.13
C ALA A 263 8.33 17.11 -25.64
N SER A 264 8.90 17.98 -26.49
CA SER A 264 8.92 17.76 -27.95
C SER A 264 9.77 16.57 -28.39
N LYS A 265 10.62 16.04 -27.50
CA LYS A 265 11.47 14.87 -27.75
C LYS A 265 10.90 13.58 -27.17
N LEU A 266 9.75 13.63 -26.52
CA LEU A 266 9.10 12.42 -26.00
C LEU A 266 8.75 11.47 -27.14
N PRO A 267 8.96 10.16 -26.96
CA PRO A 267 8.56 9.18 -27.96
C PRO A 267 7.03 9.23 -28.16
N GLN A 268 6.63 9.14 -29.41
CA GLN A 268 5.21 9.12 -29.77
C GLN A 268 4.79 7.66 -29.99
N PRO A 269 3.90 7.10 -29.14
CA PRO A 269 3.47 5.72 -29.27
C PRO A 269 2.69 5.54 -30.56
N LYS A 270 2.92 4.42 -31.23
CA LYS A 270 2.16 4.03 -32.43
C LYS A 270 0.91 3.24 -32.00
N GLY A 271 -0.24 3.77 -32.28
CA GLY A 271 -1.53 3.12 -32.01
C GLY A 271 -2.48 4.01 -31.21
N ALA A 272 -3.74 4.07 -31.65
CA ALA A 272 -4.77 4.87 -31.00
C ALA A 272 -5.40 4.14 -29.79
N GLY A 273 -5.91 4.90 -28.85
CA GLY A 273 -6.84 4.41 -27.81
C GLY A 273 -6.22 3.84 -26.55
N ARG A 274 -4.91 3.98 -26.35
CA ARG A 274 -4.23 3.55 -25.12
C ARG A 274 -3.69 4.74 -24.34
N VAL A 275 -3.70 4.61 -23.02
CA VAL A 275 -3.30 5.67 -22.09
C VAL A 275 -1.78 5.84 -22.10
N THR A 276 -1.32 7.09 -22.04
CA THR A 276 0.11 7.43 -21.94
C THR A 276 0.46 7.83 -20.53
N PHE A 277 1.53 7.24 -19.99
CA PHE A 277 2.08 7.48 -18.67
C PHE A 277 3.42 8.21 -18.79
N LEU A 278 3.64 9.20 -17.96
CA LEU A 278 4.88 9.94 -17.88
C LEU A 278 5.33 10.07 -16.42
N THR A 279 6.59 9.76 -16.14
CA THR A 279 7.24 10.04 -14.87
C THR A 279 8.13 11.27 -15.00
N LEU A 280 8.04 12.16 -14.02
CA LEU A 280 8.88 13.35 -13.86
C LEU A 280 9.63 13.26 -12.54
N THR A 281 10.74 14.00 -12.41
CA THR A 281 11.29 14.26 -11.08
C THR A 281 10.43 15.25 -10.32
N ASP A 282 10.70 15.46 -9.05
CA ASP A 282 10.00 16.45 -8.22
C ASP A 282 10.38 17.91 -8.49
N HIS A 283 11.28 18.19 -9.43
CA HIS A 283 11.79 19.54 -9.73
C HIS A 283 10.72 20.50 -10.27
N PHE A 284 9.55 20.02 -10.70
CA PHE A 284 8.42 20.91 -11.02
C PHE A 284 7.93 21.67 -9.81
N SER A 285 8.08 21.10 -8.62
CA SER A 285 7.55 21.64 -7.37
C SER A 285 8.37 22.81 -6.84
N GLN A 286 7.67 23.79 -6.24
CA GLN A 286 8.30 24.88 -5.52
C GLN A 286 9.08 24.42 -4.27
N ARG A 287 8.85 23.19 -3.82
CA ARG A 287 9.53 22.57 -2.68
C ARG A 287 10.85 21.87 -3.05
N ALA A 288 11.09 21.68 -4.33
CA ALA A 288 12.35 21.15 -4.85
C ALA A 288 13.23 22.22 -5.46
N ALA A 289 14.50 21.91 -5.67
CA ALA A 289 15.39 22.77 -6.43
C ALA A 289 14.87 22.94 -7.87
N PRO A 290 14.88 24.16 -8.44
CA PRO A 290 14.46 24.35 -9.82
C PRO A 290 15.44 23.66 -10.79
N PRO A 291 14.95 23.08 -11.89
CA PRO A 291 15.82 22.55 -12.93
C PRO A 291 16.58 23.71 -13.64
N THR A 292 17.70 23.38 -14.25
CA THR A 292 18.56 24.37 -14.94
C THR A 292 17.80 25.18 -15.99
N LYS A 293 16.81 24.57 -16.66
CA LYS A 293 15.97 25.22 -17.67
C LYS A 293 14.77 26.01 -17.09
N GLY A 294 14.63 26.02 -15.78
CA GLY A 294 13.50 26.62 -15.10
C GLY A 294 12.20 25.77 -15.20
N ARG A 295 11.22 26.09 -14.35
CA ARG A 295 9.96 25.34 -14.27
C ARG A 295 9.02 25.51 -15.45
N GLY A 296 9.25 26.47 -16.35
CA GLY A 296 8.42 26.67 -17.53
C GLY A 296 8.39 25.51 -18.52
N ILE A 297 9.35 24.58 -18.44
CA ILE A 297 9.38 23.40 -19.31
C ILE A 297 8.27 22.40 -18.99
N TYR A 298 7.74 22.40 -17.77
CA TYR A 298 6.83 21.34 -17.29
C TYR A 298 5.46 21.39 -17.93
N GLN A 299 4.96 22.56 -18.34
CA GLN A 299 3.67 22.64 -19.00
C GLN A 299 3.61 21.75 -20.25
N GLY A 300 4.69 21.73 -21.04
CA GLY A 300 4.79 20.83 -22.20
C GLY A 300 4.73 19.36 -21.83
N PHE A 301 5.37 18.97 -20.75
CA PHE A 301 5.30 17.59 -20.24
C PHE A 301 3.89 17.24 -19.73
N PHE A 302 3.25 18.14 -18.97
CA PHE A 302 1.89 17.92 -18.49
C PHE A 302 0.88 17.77 -19.63
N ASP A 303 1.08 18.47 -20.73
CA ASP A 303 0.19 18.40 -21.89
C ASP A 303 0.43 17.14 -22.75
N SER A 304 1.62 16.51 -22.64
CA SER A 304 2.06 15.42 -23.52
C SER A 304 1.61 14.02 -23.10
N ALA A 305 1.06 13.84 -21.91
CA ALA A 305 0.64 12.52 -21.43
C ALA A 305 -0.75 12.57 -20.76
N ASP A 306 -1.43 11.43 -20.74
CA ASP A 306 -2.74 11.30 -20.10
C ASP A 306 -2.66 11.16 -18.59
N VAL A 307 -1.60 10.51 -18.10
CA VAL A 307 -1.35 10.23 -16.69
C VAL A 307 0.05 10.72 -16.33
N ILE A 308 0.13 11.60 -15.36
CA ILE A 308 1.38 12.20 -14.92
C ILE A 308 1.74 11.68 -13.53
N GLY A 309 2.94 11.17 -13.40
CA GLY A 309 3.51 10.79 -12.13
C GLY A 309 4.84 11.47 -11.88
N PHE A 310 5.31 11.32 -10.66
CA PHE A 310 6.63 11.78 -10.28
C PHE A 310 7.20 10.92 -9.16
N ASP A 311 8.47 11.04 -8.92
CA ASP A 311 9.17 10.48 -7.78
C ASP A 311 9.69 11.58 -6.86
N THR A 312 9.61 11.29 -5.57
CA THR A 312 10.35 11.94 -4.51
C THR A 312 10.51 10.89 -3.42
N TYR A 313 11.74 10.64 -3.05
CA TYR A 313 12.11 9.60 -2.10
C TYR A 313 12.74 10.26 -0.87
N PRO A 314 11.95 10.54 0.19
CA PRO A 314 12.42 11.27 1.35
C PRO A 314 13.59 10.57 2.06
N VAL A 315 13.49 9.25 2.26
CA VAL A 315 14.48 8.49 3.03
C VAL A 315 15.68 8.13 2.16
N GLU A 316 15.46 7.48 1.03
CA GLU A 316 16.53 6.99 0.16
C GLU A 316 17.07 8.07 -0.80
N GLY A 317 16.22 8.90 -1.36
CA GLY A 317 16.65 9.91 -2.33
C GLY A 317 17.15 11.19 -1.70
N ARG A 318 16.61 11.58 -0.52
CA ARG A 318 16.96 12.82 0.18
C ARG A 318 17.63 12.60 1.52
N CYS A 319 17.86 11.37 1.92
CA CYS A 319 18.48 10.95 3.18
C CYS A 319 17.87 11.64 4.42
N SER A 320 16.57 11.92 4.39
CA SER A 320 15.92 12.68 5.46
C SER A 320 14.42 12.39 5.59
N LEU A 321 14.06 11.61 6.60
CA LEU A 321 12.65 11.38 6.93
C LEU A 321 11.88 12.69 7.23
N ALA A 322 12.56 13.77 7.64
CA ALA A 322 11.94 15.06 7.82
C ALA A 322 11.35 15.66 6.51
N GLN A 323 11.73 15.11 5.37
CA GLN A 323 11.19 15.49 4.05
C GLN A 323 9.89 14.74 3.68
N ILE A 324 9.40 13.82 4.51
CA ILE A 324 8.21 12.99 4.20
C ILE A 324 6.96 13.83 3.90
N ASP A 325 6.87 15.03 4.47
CA ASP A 325 5.77 15.96 4.21
C ASP A 325 5.70 16.44 2.75
N ASN A 326 6.82 16.40 2.04
CA ASN A 326 6.89 16.76 0.63
C ASN A 326 6.06 15.82 -0.25
N VAL A 327 5.94 14.54 0.11
CA VAL A 327 5.08 13.57 -0.59
C VAL A 327 3.67 14.13 -0.77
N TYR A 328 3.09 14.69 0.29
CA TYR A 328 1.75 15.27 0.26
C TYR A 328 1.68 16.59 -0.54
N TRP A 329 2.58 17.53 -0.25
CA TRP A 329 2.48 18.86 -0.82
C TRP A 329 2.85 18.91 -2.30
N MET A 330 3.87 18.16 -2.71
CA MET A 330 4.26 18.06 -4.12
C MET A 330 3.18 17.34 -4.93
N GLN A 331 2.52 16.31 -4.36
CA GLN A 331 1.39 15.66 -5.02
C GLN A 331 0.22 16.65 -5.25
N ARG A 332 -0.10 17.48 -4.28
CA ARG A 332 -1.13 18.52 -4.42
C ARG A 332 -0.77 19.52 -5.49
N GLU A 333 0.48 19.96 -5.51
CA GLU A 333 0.98 20.89 -6.53
C GLU A 333 0.88 20.28 -7.92
N LEU A 334 1.25 19.00 -8.09
CA LEU A 334 1.10 18.29 -9.36
C LEU A 334 -0.37 18.24 -9.81
N VAL A 335 -1.31 17.93 -8.91
CA VAL A 335 -2.75 17.94 -9.23
C VAL A 335 -3.20 19.28 -9.77
N SER A 336 -2.76 20.37 -9.16
CA SER A 336 -3.06 21.74 -9.59
C SER A 336 -2.46 22.05 -10.95
N LEU A 337 -1.17 21.75 -11.15
CA LEU A 337 -0.43 22.05 -12.37
C LEU A 337 -0.93 21.24 -13.58
N THR A 338 -1.35 20.01 -13.36
CA THR A 338 -1.90 19.13 -14.41
C THR A 338 -3.37 19.37 -14.71
N ARG A 339 -3.98 20.37 -14.06
CA ARG A 339 -5.41 20.73 -14.24
C ARG A 339 -6.34 19.55 -14.00
N GLY A 340 -6.01 18.72 -13.02
CA GLY A 340 -6.81 17.56 -12.60
C GLY A 340 -6.72 16.33 -13.51
N LYS A 341 -5.73 16.22 -14.40
CA LYS A 341 -5.42 14.95 -15.07
C LYS A 341 -5.16 13.84 -14.04
N PRO A 342 -5.34 12.57 -14.36
CA PRO A 342 -4.93 11.48 -13.48
C PRO A 342 -3.46 11.64 -13.08
N THR A 343 -3.19 11.57 -11.78
CA THR A 343 -1.83 11.65 -11.25
C THR A 343 -1.51 10.48 -10.35
N PHE A 344 -0.23 10.13 -10.27
CA PHE A 344 0.29 9.13 -9.36
C PHE A 344 1.64 9.58 -8.77
N GLN A 345 2.12 8.85 -7.78
CA GLN A 345 3.44 9.07 -7.21
C GLN A 345 4.15 7.74 -7.00
N TRP A 346 5.45 7.72 -7.25
CA TRP A 346 6.32 6.63 -6.88
C TRP A 346 6.67 6.71 -5.39
N ILE A 347 6.60 5.57 -4.73
CA ILE A 347 6.88 5.39 -3.31
C ILE A 347 8.13 4.53 -3.20
N GLU A 348 9.11 4.97 -2.42
CA GLU A 348 10.27 4.16 -2.09
C GLU A 348 9.84 2.91 -1.30
N ALA A 349 10.16 1.73 -1.82
CA ALA A 349 9.63 0.47 -1.27
C ALA A 349 10.70 -0.60 -1.05
N GLY A 350 11.94 -0.18 -0.96
CA GLY A 350 13.10 -1.01 -0.71
C GLY A 350 14.37 -0.18 -0.68
N PRO A 351 15.50 -0.77 -0.30
CA PRO A 351 16.80 -0.11 -0.33
C PRO A 351 17.16 0.33 -1.75
N MET A 352 17.71 1.53 -1.89
CA MET A 352 18.25 2.08 -3.15
C MET A 352 19.75 2.38 -3.06
N GLU A 353 20.37 2.14 -1.90
CA GLU A 353 21.80 2.35 -1.62
C GLU A 353 22.32 3.77 -1.95
N HIS A 354 21.42 4.74 -2.03
CA HIS A 354 21.77 6.11 -2.37
C HIS A 354 22.33 6.88 -1.17
N CYS A 355 21.83 6.60 0.02
CA CYS A 355 22.24 7.25 1.26
C CYS A 355 23.34 6.45 1.97
N ARG A 356 24.36 7.15 2.46
CA ARG A 356 25.56 6.53 3.08
C ARG A 356 25.33 5.85 4.42
N GLU A 357 24.25 6.16 5.09
CA GLU A 357 23.87 5.60 6.40
C GLU A 357 22.59 4.84 6.19
N ASN A 358 22.61 3.53 6.32
CA ASN A 358 21.49 2.58 6.28
C ASN A 358 20.14 3.18 6.69
N GLN A 359 19.60 4.06 5.84
CA GLN A 359 18.31 4.72 6.03
C GLN A 359 17.27 4.06 5.13
N ASP A 360 17.22 2.73 5.13
CA ASP A 360 16.18 2.04 4.39
C ASP A 360 14.79 2.46 4.86
N PRO A 361 13.82 2.59 3.96
CA PRO A 361 12.46 2.90 4.35
C PRO A 361 11.90 1.77 5.22
N THR A 362 11.24 2.14 6.30
CA THR A 362 10.55 1.16 7.15
C THR A 362 9.14 0.88 6.61
N PRO A 363 8.48 -0.22 7.00
CA PRO A 363 7.07 -0.46 6.65
C PRO A 363 6.15 0.71 7.00
N ALA A 364 6.39 1.40 8.12
CA ALA A 364 5.61 2.56 8.53
C ALA A 364 5.83 3.77 7.60
N VAL A 365 7.05 3.98 7.11
CA VAL A 365 7.39 5.03 6.13
C VAL A 365 6.68 4.76 4.81
N VAL A 366 6.85 3.56 4.23
CA VAL A 366 6.21 3.17 2.97
C VAL A 366 4.68 3.34 3.03
N ARG A 367 4.08 2.94 4.16
CA ARG A 367 2.65 3.15 4.40
C ARG A 367 2.30 4.63 4.44
N ALA A 368 3.03 5.43 5.22
CA ALA A 368 2.75 6.85 5.38
C ALA A 368 2.86 7.57 4.03
N GLU A 369 3.89 7.33 3.24
CA GLU A 369 4.09 7.91 1.92
C GLU A 369 2.95 7.57 0.95
N ALA A 370 2.58 6.29 0.84
CA ALA A 370 1.48 5.87 -0.02
C ALA A 370 0.18 6.59 0.33
N TRP A 371 -0.14 6.72 1.61
CA TRP A 371 -1.34 7.40 2.05
C TRP A 371 -1.24 8.93 2.01
N LEU A 372 -0.03 9.50 2.14
CA LEU A 372 0.23 10.93 1.90
C LEU A 372 -0.02 11.31 0.43
N ALA A 373 0.47 10.50 -0.50
CA ALA A 373 0.19 10.70 -1.92
C ALA A 373 -1.32 10.67 -2.22
N ILE A 374 -2.05 9.69 -1.67
CA ILE A 374 -3.50 9.57 -1.83
C ILE A 374 -4.23 10.75 -1.17
N ALA A 375 -3.85 11.15 0.02
CA ALA A 375 -4.40 12.32 0.70
C ALA A 375 -4.11 13.61 -0.07
N GLY A 376 -2.93 13.71 -0.69
CA GLY A 376 -2.50 14.80 -1.56
C GLY A 376 -3.22 14.85 -2.91
N GLY A 377 -4.01 13.83 -3.25
CA GLY A 377 -4.86 13.86 -4.44
C GLY A 377 -4.51 12.87 -5.53
N ALA A 378 -3.50 12.02 -5.32
CA ALA A 378 -3.18 10.93 -6.25
C ALA A 378 -4.37 9.99 -6.46
N ARG A 379 -4.51 9.49 -7.68
CA ARG A 379 -5.51 8.49 -8.09
C ARG A 379 -4.89 7.14 -8.40
N GLY A 380 -3.64 6.98 -8.06
CA GLY A 380 -2.87 5.76 -8.10
C GLY A 380 -1.55 5.98 -7.40
N ILE A 381 -0.90 4.89 -7.07
CA ILE A 381 0.46 4.89 -6.51
C ILE A 381 1.29 3.85 -7.23
N GLY A 382 2.58 4.09 -7.28
CA GLY A 382 3.56 3.13 -7.73
C GLY A 382 4.59 2.86 -6.64
N TYR A 383 5.11 1.66 -6.60
CA TYR A 383 6.20 1.29 -5.73
C TYR A 383 7.48 1.10 -6.54
N PHE A 384 8.56 1.58 -5.99
CA PHE A 384 9.90 1.35 -6.50
C PHE A 384 10.68 0.49 -5.49
N PRO A 385 10.54 -0.84 -5.54
CA PRO A 385 11.45 -1.74 -4.86
C PRO A 385 12.55 -2.10 -5.86
N ASP A 386 13.81 -1.84 -5.57
CA ASP A 386 14.89 -2.48 -6.33
C ASP A 386 14.79 -4.00 -6.15
N TRP A 387 14.61 -4.42 -4.91
CA TRP A 387 14.13 -5.77 -4.54
C TRP A 387 13.17 -5.71 -3.36
N TRP A 388 12.27 -6.71 -3.27
CA TRP A 388 11.29 -6.77 -2.20
C TRP A 388 11.91 -7.25 -0.87
N VAL A 389 12.05 -6.35 0.10
CA VAL A 389 12.27 -6.71 1.50
C VAL A 389 10.96 -7.26 2.08
N GLU A 390 11.04 -8.35 2.84
CA GLU A 390 9.85 -9.08 3.29
C GLU A 390 8.87 -8.22 4.09
N ASP A 391 9.35 -7.49 5.09
CA ASP A 391 8.48 -6.69 5.95
C ASP A 391 7.82 -5.52 5.18
N ILE A 392 8.56 -4.87 4.27
CA ILE A 392 8.03 -3.83 3.38
C ILE A 392 6.98 -4.44 2.45
N ARG A 393 7.28 -5.56 1.80
CA ARG A 393 6.33 -6.25 0.92
C ARG A 393 5.04 -6.63 1.66
N ASN A 394 5.14 -7.07 2.90
CA ASN A 394 3.97 -7.41 3.72
C ASN A 394 3.13 -6.17 4.04
N GLU A 395 3.75 -5.02 4.34
CA GLU A 395 3.02 -3.76 4.52
C GLU A 395 2.38 -3.28 3.21
N VAL A 396 3.10 -3.35 2.09
CA VAL A 396 2.56 -3.04 0.76
C VAL A 396 1.33 -3.90 0.44
N ARG A 397 1.37 -5.20 0.77
CA ARG A 397 0.23 -6.09 0.61
C ARG A 397 -0.97 -5.65 1.45
N LEU A 398 -0.77 -5.31 2.72
CA LEU A 398 -1.83 -4.81 3.60
C LEU A 398 -2.39 -3.49 3.09
N SER A 399 -1.54 -2.53 2.77
CA SER A 399 -1.93 -1.22 2.23
C SER A 399 -2.69 -1.35 0.91
N ASN A 400 -2.24 -2.22 0.00
CA ASN A 400 -2.91 -2.45 -1.28
C ASN A 400 -4.28 -3.12 -1.12
N ARG A 401 -4.47 -3.97 -0.12
CA ARG A 401 -5.80 -4.52 0.18
C ARG A 401 -6.73 -3.47 0.77
N GLU A 402 -6.25 -2.60 1.66
CA GLU A 402 -7.02 -1.45 2.15
C GLU A 402 -7.44 -0.55 0.99
N MET A 403 -6.51 -0.22 0.09
CA MET A 403 -6.78 0.59 -1.10
C MET A 403 -7.77 -0.09 -2.04
N LEU A 404 -7.70 -1.42 -2.21
CA LEU A 404 -8.67 -2.16 -3.00
C LEU A 404 -10.07 -2.08 -2.39
N ALA A 405 -10.21 -2.31 -1.08
CA ALA A 405 -11.47 -2.21 -0.38
C ALA A 405 -12.06 -0.78 -0.42
N LEU A 406 -11.19 0.23 -0.36
CA LEU A 406 -11.56 1.64 -0.41
C LEU A 406 -11.60 2.22 -1.84
N ALA A 407 -11.22 1.46 -2.88
CA ALA A 407 -11.08 1.99 -4.24
C ALA A 407 -12.28 2.80 -4.74
N PRO A 408 -13.54 2.38 -4.54
CA PRO A 408 -14.69 3.19 -4.94
C PRO A 408 -14.73 4.57 -4.26
N ALA A 409 -14.35 4.62 -2.99
CA ALA A 409 -14.26 5.88 -2.24
C ALA A 409 -13.03 6.70 -2.66
N LEU A 410 -11.88 6.07 -2.85
CA LEU A 410 -10.64 6.74 -3.29
C LEU A 410 -10.79 7.37 -4.68
N LEU A 411 -11.58 6.76 -5.55
CA LEU A 411 -11.86 7.25 -6.91
C LEU A 411 -13.01 8.27 -6.95
N ALA A 412 -13.73 8.43 -5.85
CA ALA A 412 -14.88 9.33 -5.75
C ALA A 412 -14.47 10.82 -5.72
N PRO A 413 -15.40 11.75 -5.97
CA PRO A 413 -15.15 13.18 -5.86
C PRO A 413 -14.66 13.61 -4.49
N VAL A 414 -13.97 14.74 -4.47
CA VAL A 414 -13.47 15.38 -3.24
C VAL A 414 -14.62 15.76 -2.33
N ALA A 415 -14.43 15.57 -1.02
CA ALA A 415 -15.27 16.14 0.02
C ALA A 415 -14.57 17.30 0.70
N LYS A 416 -15.34 18.21 1.32
CA LYS A 416 -14.78 19.30 2.11
C LYS A 416 -14.32 18.77 3.48
N ALA A 417 -13.10 19.09 3.84
CA ALA A 417 -12.55 18.98 5.17
C ALA A 417 -11.54 20.11 5.37
N ASN A 418 -11.45 20.63 6.58
CA ASN A 418 -10.54 21.74 6.88
C ASN A 418 -9.63 21.33 8.03
N TRP A 419 -8.36 21.71 7.94
CA TRP A 419 -7.33 21.45 8.96
C TRP A 419 -6.29 22.58 8.96
N SER A 420 -5.42 22.61 9.96
CA SER A 420 -4.31 23.57 9.97
C SER A 420 -3.13 23.02 9.16
N ALA A 421 -2.57 23.85 8.27
CA ALA A 421 -1.34 23.52 7.54
C ALA A 421 -0.12 23.39 8.46
N GLU A 422 -0.16 24.03 9.64
CA GLU A 422 0.91 23.95 10.66
C GLU A 422 0.89 22.63 11.43
N SER A 423 -0.25 21.91 11.42
CA SER A 423 -0.32 20.56 11.99
C SER A 423 0.62 19.62 11.26
N PRO A 424 1.26 18.65 11.92
CA PRO A 424 1.98 17.59 11.23
C PRO A 424 1.03 16.57 10.56
N VAL A 425 -0.29 16.70 10.74
CA VAL A 425 -1.25 15.79 10.14
C VAL A 425 -1.77 16.34 8.82
N ARG A 426 -1.68 15.55 7.76
CA ARG A 426 -2.16 15.87 6.41
C ARG A 426 -3.50 15.19 6.16
N ILE A 427 -4.41 15.92 5.51
CA ILE A 427 -5.80 15.51 5.35
C ILE A 427 -6.17 15.41 3.86
N GLY A 428 -6.78 14.30 3.48
CA GLY A 428 -7.54 14.13 2.25
C GLY A 428 -8.98 13.73 2.54
N ALA A 429 -9.94 14.07 1.68
CA ALA A 429 -11.33 13.66 1.90
C ALA A 429 -12.04 13.35 0.58
N ARG A 430 -12.92 12.34 0.62
CA ARG A 430 -13.70 11.86 -0.54
C ARG A 430 -15.16 11.63 -0.13
N ARG A 431 -16.08 11.79 -1.07
CA ARG A 431 -17.49 11.51 -0.83
C ARG A 431 -17.96 10.38 -1.73
N TYR A 432 -18.38 9.28 -1.12
CA TYR A 432 -18.88 8.11 -1.83
C TYR A 432 -20.12 7.55 -1.16
N ASN A 433 -21.18 7.28 -1.93
CA ASN A 433 -22.46 6.73 -1.45
C ASN A 433 -23.00 7.44 -0.19
N GLY A 434 -22.98 8.77 -0.18
CA GLY A 434 -23.46 9.57 0.94
C GLY A 434 -22.52 9.61 2.14
N ALA A 435 -21.55 8.73 2.25
CA ALA A 435 -20.52 8.74 3.29
C ALA A 435 -19.36 9.67 2.93
N THR A 436 -18.69 10.22 3.92
CA THR A 436 -17.44 10.96 3.76
C THR A 436 -16.27 10.14 4.33
N TYR A 437 -15.25 9.96 3.53
CA TYR A 437 -14.01 9.26 3.88
C TYR A 437 -12.93 10.32 4.07
N VAL A 438 -12.38 10.42 5.27
CA VAL A 438 -11.30 11.35 5.60
C VAL A 438 -10.03 10.57 5.87
N ILE A 439 -9.01 10.82 5.08
CA ILE A 439 -7.68 10.23 5.22
C ILE A 439 -6.85 11.21 6.04
N ALA A 440 -6.28 10.75 7.15
CA ALA A 440 -5.38 11.54 7.97
C ALA A 440 -4.06 10.79 8.14
N VAL A 441 -2.95 11.49 7.89
CA VAL A 441 -1.60 10.93 7.97
C VAL A 441 -0.73 11.85 8.81
N ASN A 442 -0.12 11.31 9.85
CA ASN A 442 0.85 12.02 10.67
C ASN A 442 2.24 11.94 10.01
N THR A 443 2.83 13.08 9.68
CA THR A 443 4.16 13.17 9.07
C THR A 443 5.30 13.23 10.11
N SER A 444 4.96 13.33 11.40
CA SER A 444 5.91 13.30 12.50
C SER A 444 6.24 11.87 12.90
N THR A 445 7.43 11.64 13.45
CA THR A 445 7.81 10.37 14.08
C THR A 445 7.25 10.21 15.49
N SER A 446 6.66 11.25 16.07
CA SER A 446 6.00 11.26 17.37
C SER A 446 4.48 11.26 17.22
N GLU A 447 3.76 10.87 18.28
CA GLU A 447 2.30 11.00 18.34
C GLU A 447 1.88 12.45 18.11
N ALA A 448 0.85 12.65 17.27
CA ALA A 448 0.29 13.97 17.00
C ALA A 448 -1.24 13.98 17.11
N ASN A 449 -1.80 15.14 17.41
CA ASN A 449 -3.24 15.34 17.40
C ASN A 449 -3.71 15.63 15.97
N ALA A 450 -4.54 14.74 15.42
CA ALA A 450 -5.31 15.02 14.23
C ALA A 450 -6.52 15.89 14.63
N ALA A 451 -6.53 17.14 14.17
CA ALA A 451 -7.66 18.04 14.36
C ALA A 451 -8.14 18.53 12.98
N PHE A 452 -9.38 18.22 12.63
CA PHE A 452 -9.97 18.63 11.35
C PHE A 452 -11.49 18.79 11.48
N THR A 453 -12.08 19.59 10.61
CA THR A 453 -13.54 19.75 10.56
C THR A 453 -14.10 19.13 9.29
N VAL A 454 -15.26 18.48 9.43
CA VAL A 454 -16.04 17.96 8.31
C VAL A 454 -17.39 18.68 8.32
N PRO A 455 -17.64 19.60 7.38
CA PRO A 455 -18.90 20.35 7.34
C PRO A 455 -20.13 19.46 7.31
N GLY A 456 -21.09 19.74 8.19
CA GLY A 456 -22.34 18.99 8.30
C GLY A 456 -22.20 17.63 9.01
N LEU A 457 -21.11 17.40 9.74
CA LEU A 457 -20.95 16.21 10.58
C LEU A 457 -21.96 16.21 11.74
N GLY A 458 -22.18 17.38 12.37
CA GLY A 458 -23.27 17.55 13.36
C GLY A 458 -23.17 16.63 14.57
N GLY A 459 -21.98 16.31 15.02
CA GLY A 459 -21.76 15.41 16.17
C GLY A 459 -21.90 13.91 15.85
N ARG A 460 -22.17 13.52 14.61
CA ARG A 460 -22.26 12.10 14.22
C ARG A 460 -20.91 11.40 14.39
N ALA A 461 -20.92 10.24 15.02
CA ALA A 461 -19.72 9.44 15.25
C ALA A 461 -19.10 8.96 13.93
N LEU A 462 -17.77 8.94 13.86
CA LEU A 462 -17.00 8.38 12.76
C LEU A 462 -16.50 7.00 13.16
N ARG A 463 -16.40 6.12 12.17
CA ARG A 463 -15.67 4.86 12.32
C ARG A 463 -14.28 4.97 11.71
N VAL A 464 -13.27 4.46 12.38
CA VAL A 464 -11.91 4.35 11.83
C VAL A 464 -11.82 3.04 11.06
N PHE A 465 -11.49 3.14 9.78
CA PHE A 465 -11.52 2.01 8.85
C PHE A 465 -10.64 0.84 9.29
N ARG A 466 -9.43 1.13 9.78
CA ARG A 466 -8.44 0.10 10.09
C ARG A 466 -8.77 -0.67 11.37
N ASP A 467 -9.15 0.02 12.43
CA ASP A 467 -9.35 -0.57 13.76
C ASP A 467 -10.80 -0.62 14.21
N GLY A 468 -11.71 -0.09 13.41
CA GLY A 468 -13.15 -0.11 13.66
C GLY A 468 -13.60 0.71 14.87
N ARG A 469 -12.68 1.36 15.59
CA ARG A 469 -13.03 2.21 16.72
C ARG A 469 -13.89 3.40 16.29
N THR A 470 -14.64 3.91 17.23
CA THR A 470 -15.52 5.05 17.01
C THR A 470 -14.88 6.31 17.58
N VAL A 471 -14.86 7.39 16.79
CA VAL A 471 -14.46 8.72 17.23
C VAL A 471 -15.71 9.59 17.33
N LYS A 472 -15.92 10.22 18.49
CA LYS A 472 -17.04 11.15 18.73
C LYS A 472 -16.55 12.57 18.52
N PRO A 473 -17.05 13.31 17.51
CA PRO A 473 -16.67 14.69 17.26
C PRO A 473 -17.41 15.66 18.18
N LEU A 474 -16.90 16.87 18.30
CA LEU A 474 -17.60 18.01 18.91
C LEU A 474 -18.20 18.87 17.77
N GLY A 475 -19.49 18.71 17.51
CA GLY A 475 -20.11 19.31 16.33
C GLY A 475 -19.45 18.78 15.04
N ASP A 476 -18.86 19.66 14.27
CA ASP A 476 -18.13 19.29 13.03
C ASP A 476 -16.63 19.03 13.28
N LEU A 477 -16.11 19.31 14.49
CA LEU A 477 -14.70 19.15 14.84
C LEU A 477 -14.40 17.72 15.27
N VAL A 478 -13.50 17.08 14.58
CA VAL A 478 -12.91 15.77 14.90
C VAL A 478 -11.55 15.99 15.53
N THR A 479 -11.32 15.37 16.68
CA THR A 479 -10.00 15.29 17.31
C THR A 479 -9.65 13.86 17.60
N ASP A 480 -8.43 13.44 17.26
CA ASP A 480 -7.95 12.09 17.48
C ASP A 480 -6.43 12.08 17.63
N LYS A 481 -5.87 11.00 18.17
CA LYS A 481 -4.44 10.82 18.30
C LYS A 481 -3.94 9.85 17.25
N LEU A 482 -2.93 10.25 16.50
CA LEU A 482 -2.23 9.41 15.53
C LEU A 482 -0.81 9.14 16.03
N PRO A 483 -0.38 7.87 16.09
CA PRO A 483 1.02 7.57 16.37
C PRO A 483 1.95 8.20 15.33
N GLY A 484 3.25 8.20 15.59
CA GLY A 484 4.24 8.64 14.61
C GLY A 484 4.08 7.89 13.31
N LEU A 485 4.08 8.59 12.17
CA LEU A 485 3.81 8.07 10.82
C LEU A 485 2.46 7.33 10.70
N GLY A 486 1.55 7.56 11.65
CA GLY A 486 0.26 6.90 11.71
C GLY A 486 -0.69 7.34 10.58
N VAL A 487 -1.44 6.38 10.07
CA VAL A 487 -2.48 6.59 9.05
C VAL A 487 -3.81 6.15 9.61
N SER A 488 -4.83 7.00 9.48
CA SER A 488 -6.23 6.65 9.77
C SER A 488 -7.15 7.09 8.64
N VAL A 489 -8.09 6.24 8.29
CA VAL A 489 -9.20 6.58 7.39
C VAL A 489 -10.48 6.60 8.20
N TYR A 490 -11.06 7.77 8.37
CA TYR A 490 -12.31 7.97 9.09
C TYR A 490 -13.47 7.90 8.12
N VAL A 491 -14.48 7.15 8.48
CA VAL A 491 -15.70 7.03 7.69
C VAL A 491 -16.84 7.67 8.44
N VAL A 492 -17.36 8.75 7.88
CA VAL A 492 -18.56 9.44 8.33
C VAL A 492 -19.74 8.83 7.61
N PRO A 493 -20.63 8.11 8.30
CA PRO A 493 -21.78 7.50 7.65
C PRO A 493 -22.77 8.56 7.12
N PRO A 494 -23.63 8.22 6.16
CA PRO A 494 -24.72 9.09 5.72
C PRO A 494 -25.64 9.50 6.90
N PRO A 495 -26.39 10.61 6.79
CA PRO A 495 -27.42 10.94 7.76
C PRO A 495 -28.47 9.83 7.88
N GLY A 496 -28.92 9.54 9.09
CA GLY A 496 -29.96 8.53 9.34
C GLY A 496 -29.43 7.10 9.51
N TRP A 497 -28.18 6.96 9.73
CA TRP A 497 -27.42 5.69 9.91
C TRP A 497 -27.10 5.41 11.34
#